data_0d20f07a40c0acb5d3fc47b08921c437
#
_entry.id   0d20f07a40c0acb5d3fc47b08921c437
#
_cell.length_a   1.000
_cell.length_b   1.000
_cell.length_c   1.000
_cell.angle_alpha   90.00
_cell.angle_beta   90.00
_cell.angle_gamma   90.00
#
_symmetry.space_group_name_H-M   'P 1'
#
loop_
_entity.id
_entity.type
_entity.pdbx_description
1 polymer ?
#
loop_
_entity_poly.entity_id
_entity_poly.type
_entity_poly.pdbx_seq_one_letter_code
_entity_poly.pdbx_strand_id
1 'polypeptide(L)'
;MNGSERDQIFLEGMIFYGYHGVHAEEQRLGQRFVIDLRVDCSLRAAGQSDDPAQTVSYSDLYRVAREIVEGPPRQLIEAVAESIASAILDRFVPIERIVVTVRKPEAPIKGSVLASAGVTIVRRRKD
;
A
#
# COMPACT_ATOMS: atom_id res chain seq x y z
N MET A 1 -10.68 9.38 21.36
CA MET A 1 -11.08 8.07 20.85
C MET A 1 -10.05 7.02 21.21
N ASN A 2 -10.51 5.87 21.60
CA ASN A 2 -9.63 4.75 21.90
C ASN A 2 -9.00 4.23 20.61
N GLY A 3 -7.70 3.92 20.63
CA GLY A 3 -6.98 3.43 19.46
C GLY A 3 -7.46 2.08 18.93
N SER A 4 -8.23 1.32 19.72
CA SER A 4 -8.79 0.03 19.29
C SER A 4 -10.09 0.17 18.48
N GLU A 5 -10.66 1.37 18.37
CA GLU A 5 -11.96 1.61 17.75
C GLU A 5 -11.82 2.52 16.54
N ARG A 6 -10.99 2.12 15.61
CA ARG A 6 -10.76 2.92 14.41
C ARG A 6 -11.53 2.41 13.23
N ASP A 7 -12.18 3.34 12.52
CA ASP A 7 -12.75 3.02 11.22
C ASP A 7 -11.62 2.91 10.21
N GLN A 8 -11.81 2.03 9.25
CA GLN A 8 -10.78 1.77 8.23
C GLN A 8 -11.39 1.68 6.84
N ILE A 9 -10.64 2.22 5.87
CA ILE A 9 -10.84 1.89 4.46
C ILE A 9 -9.70 0.94 4.09
N PHE A 10 -10.00 -0.08 3.30
CA PHE A 10 -8.95 -1.01 2.88
C PHE A 10 -9.08 -1.39 1.41
N LEU A 11 -7.96 -1.73 0.83
CA LEU A 11 -7.84 -2.34 -0.49
C LEU A 11 -6.99 -3.58 -0.32
N GLU A 12 -7.46 -4.69 -0.82
CA GLU A 12 -6.85 -5.99 -0.62
C GLU A 12 -6.53 -6.64 -1.96
N GLY A 13 -5.31 -7.16 -2.07
CA GLY A 13 -4.93 -7.95 -3.24
C GLY A 13 -4.79 -7.14 -4.53
N MET A 14 -4.35 -5.89 -4.45
CA MET A 14 -4.08 -5.11 -5.66
C MET A 14 -2.86 -5.68 -6.38
N ILE A 15 -3.01 -6.04 -7.64
CA ILE A 15 -1.94 -6.65 -8.42
C ILE A 15 -1.43 -5.63 -9.44
N PHE A 16 -0.13 -5.36 -9.37
CA PHE A 16 0.55 -4.49 -10.33
C PHE A 16 1.83 -5.16 -10.80
N TYR A 17 2.26 -4.83 -12.01
CA TYR A 17 3.53 -5.30 -12.54
C TYR A 17 4.59 -4.22 -12.33
N GLY A 18 5.73 -4.58 -11.80
CA GLY A 18 6.79 -3.63 -11.52
C GLY A 18 8.16 -4.26 -11.68
N TYR A 19 9.22 -3.43 -11.50
CA TYR A 19 10.59 -3.81 -11.77
C TYR A 19 11.48 -3.60 -10.54
N HIS A 20 10.91 -3.81 -9.36
CA HIS A 20 11.60 -3.62 -8.09
C HIS A 20 12.31 -4.90 -7.66
N GLY A 21 13.51 -4.77 -7.12
CA GLY A 21 14.27 -5.89 -6.60
C GLY A 21 15.76 -5.60 -6.60
N VAL A 22 16.51 -6.37 -5.80
CA VAL A 22 17.98 -6.22 -5.72
C VAL A 22 18.71 -6.94 -6.85
N HIS A 23 18.06 -7.96 -7.45
CA HIS A 23 18.68 -8.73 -8.53
C HIS A 23 18.45 -8.05 -9.87
N ALA A 24 19.49 -8.08 -10.72
CA ALA A 24 19.40 -7.48 -12.05
C ALA A 24 18.24 -8.07 -12.87
N GLU A 25 17.98 -9.36 -12.73
CA GLU A 25 16.89 -10.04 -13.43
C GLU A 25 15.53 -9.49 -13.03
N GLU A 26 15.34 -9.19 -11.74
CA GLU A 26 14.08 -8.59 -11.26
C GLU A 26 13.87 -7.23 -11.90
N GLN A 27 14.93 -6.44 -12.01
CA GLN A 27 14.83 -5.09 -12.58
C GLN A 27 14.66 -5.11 -14.10
N ARG A 28 15.13 -6.15 -14.76
CA ARG A 28 15.04 -6.28 -16.22
C ARG A 28 13.74 -6.91 -16.67
N LEU A 29 13.33 -7.99 -16.01
CA LEU A 29 12.15 -8.77 -16.42
C LEU A 29 10.87 -8.32 -15.74
N GLY A 30 10.97 -7.78 -14.54
CA GLY A 30 9.83 -7.41 -13.74
C GLY A 30 9.10 -8.60 -13.16
N GLN A 31 8.10 -8.32 -12.33
CA GLN A 31 7.28 -9.35 -11.70
C GLN A 31 5.99 -8.72 -11.17
N ARG A 32 5.04 -9.57 -10.77
CA ARG A 32 3.84 -9.10 -10.10
C ARG A 32 4.15 -8.74 -8.65
N PHE A 33 3.53 -7.67 -8.20
CA PHE A 33 3.51 -7.26 -6.79
C PHE A 33 2.06 -7.22 -6.34
N VAL A 34 1.79 -7.70 -5.13
CA VAL A 34 0.45 -7.67 -4.55
C VAL A 34 0.48 -6.71 -3.38
N ILE A 35 -0.37 -5.70 -3.42
CA ILE A 35 -0.40 -4.62 -2.43
C ILE A 35 -1.69 -4.66 -1.64
N ASP A 36 -1.58 -4.57 -0.31
CA ASP A 36 -2.72 -4.35 0.56
C ASP A 36 -2.53 -3.03 1.29
N LEU A 37 -3.61 -2.28 1.41
CA LEU A 37 -3.64 -1.02 2.17
C LEU A 37 -4.76 -1.08 3.20
N ARG A 38 -4.49 -0.57 4.40
CA ARG A 38 -5.51 -0.27 5.40
C ARG A 38 -5.22 1.13 5.92
N VAL A 39 -6.21 2.02 5.84
CA VAL A 39 -6.04 3.38 6.33
C VAL A 39 -7.07 3.67 7.41
N ASP A 40 -6.60 4.29 8.49
CA ASP A 40 -7.46 4.70 9.60
C ASP A 40 -7.95 6.11 9.33
N CYS A 41 -9.27 6.27 9.24
CA CYS A 41 -9.91 7.58 9.17
C CYS A 41 -11.36 7.42 9.63
N SER A 42 -11.96 8.49 10.13
CA SER A 42 -13.35 8.43 10.56
C SER A 42 -14.27 8.31 9.36
N LEU A 43 -15.18 7.36 9.39
CA LEU A 43 -16.19 7.15 8.35
C LEU A 43 -17.59 7.56 8.81
N ARG A 44 -17.69 8.16 10.00
CA ARG A 44 -18.99 8.50 10.60
C ARG A 44 -19.73 9.55 9.78
N ALA A 45 -19.05 10.64 9.43
CA ALA A 45 -19.69 11.73 8.68
C ALA A 45 -20.21 11.23 7.33
N ALA A 46 -19.39 10.45 6.61
CA ALA A 46 -19.80 9.88 5.33
C ALA A 46 -20.97 8.91 5.49
N GLY A 47 -20.91 8.07 6.52
CA GLY A 47 -21.97 7.08 6.77
C GLY A 47 -23.31 7.72 7.15
N GLN A 48 -23.27 8.84 7.85
CA GLN A 48 -24.49 9.53 8.27
C GLN A 48 -25.06 10.42 7.18
N SER A 49 -24.21 11.02 6.33
CA SER A 49 -24.65 11.99 5.33
C SER A 49 -24.84 11.41 3.94
N ASP A 50 -24.23 10.26 3.67
CA ASP A 50 -24.17 9.68 2.31
C ASP A 50 -23.53 10.64 1.30
N ASP A 51 -22.61 11.48 1.77
CA ASP A 51 -21.93 12.48 0.96
C ASP A 51 -20.51 12.00 0.61
N PRO A 52 -20.20 11.76 -0.67
CA PRO A 52 -18.85 11.32 -1.07
C PRO A 52 -17.74 12.28 -0.68
N ALA A 53 -18.05 13.57 -0.50
CA ALA A 53 -17.06 14.57 -0.10
C ALA A 53 -16.59 14.38 1.35
N GLN A 54 -17.31 13.58 2.16
CA GLN A 54 -17.00 13.34 3.56
C GLN A 54 -16.09 12.14 3.78
N THR A 55 -15.59 11.54 2.72
CA THR A 55 -14.73 10.36 2.83
C THR A 55 -13.52 10.44 1.91
N VAL A 56 -12.61 9.48 2.05
CA VAL A 56 -11.49 9.30 1.15
C VAL A 56 -11.88 8.25 0.13
N SER A 57 -11.66 8.54 -1.16
CA SER A 57 -11.99 7.61 -2.22
C SER A 57 -10.94 6.49 -2.30
N TYR A 58 -11.38 5.24 -2.19
CA TYR A 58 -10.46 4.12 -2.38
C TYR A 58 -9.94 4.05 -3.82
N SER A 59 -10.65 4.61 -4.79
CA SER A 59 -10.12 4.72 -6.16
C SER A 59 -8.88 5.60 -6.21
N ASP A 60 -8.85 6.67 -5.43
CA ASP A 60 -7.68 7.56 -5.35
C ASP A 60 -6.52 6.85 -4.65
N LEU A 61 -6.80 6.07 -3.62
CA LEU A 61 -5.77 5.27 -2.93
C LEU A 61 -5.17 4.23 -3.90
N TYR A 62 -6.01 3.57 -4.67
CA TYR A 62 -5.56 2.61 -5.68
C TYR A 62 -4.62 3.26 -6.68
N ARG A 63 -4.98 4.46 -7.15
CA ARG A 63 -4.17 5.19 -8.13
C ARG A 63 -2.79 5.54 -7.60
N VAL A 64 -2.70 5.96 -6.34
CA VAL A 64 -1.40 6.27 -5.72
C VAL A 64 -0.52 5.02 -5.66
N ALA A 65 -1.07 3.90 -5.18
CA ALA A 65 -0.33 2.65 -5.11
C ALA A 65 0.17 2.22 -6.50
N ARG A 66 -0.70 2.32 -7.51
CA ARG A 66 -0.35 1.97 -8.89
C ARG A 66 0.78 2.83 -9.43
N GLU A 67 0.70 4.15 -9.24
CA GLU A 67 1.74 5.08 -9.71
C GLU A 67 3.11 4.70 -9.15
N ILE A 68 3.18 4.31 -7.90
CA ILE A 68 4.44 3.98 -7.25
C ILE A 68 4.96 2.62 -7.70
N VAL A 69 4.11 1.60 -7.71
CA VAL A 69 4.55 0.25 -8.10
C VAL A 69 4.95 0.20 -9.57
N GLU A 70 4.21 0.88 -10.44
CA GLU A 70 4.52 0.92 -11.88
C GLU A 70 5.53 2.00 -12.24
N GLY A 71 5.99 2.77 -11.27
CA GLY A 71 6.95 3.84 -11.46
C GLY A 71 8.39 3.36 -11.48
N PRO A 72 9.35 4.30 -11.27
CA PRO A 72 10.77 3.97 -11.33
C PRO A 72 11.14 2.82 -10.39
N PRO A 73 12.03 1.92 -10.81
CA PRO A 73 12.39 0.76 -10.00
C PRO A 73 13.15 1.15 -8.74
N ARG A 74 12.87 0.39 -7.67
CA ARG A 74 13.58 0.47 -6.39
C ARG A 74 14.19 -0.89 -6.09
N GLN A 75 15.27 -0.92 -5.32
CA GLN A 75 15.90 -2.19 -4.98
C GLN A 75 15.09 -2.98 -3.96
N LEU A 76 14.46 -2.28 -3.01
CA LEU A 76 13.80 -2.93 -1.87
C LEU A 76 12.30 -2.69 -1.90
N ILE A 77 11.52 -3.75 -1.61
CA ILE A 77 10.07 -3.59 -1.44
C ILE A 77 9.73 -2.76 -0.21
N GLU A 78 10.63 -2.68 0.76
CA GLU A 78 10.52 -1.75 1.90
C GLU A 78 10.43 -0.31 1.41
N ALA A 79 11.23 0.05 0.40
CA ALA A 79 11.20 1.40 -0.18
C ALA A 79 9.89 1.64 -0.96
N VAL A 80 9.38 0.62 -1.62
CA VAL A 80 8.07 0.71 -2.29
C VAL A 80 6.98 0.97 -1.26
N ALA A 81 6.97 0.20 -0.17
CA ALA A 81 5.98 0.35 0.90
C ALA A 81 6.06 1.73 1.55
N GLU A 82 7.27 2.20 1.86
CA GLU A 82 7.48 3.51 2.47
C GLU A 82 6.99 4.63 1.56
N SER A 83 7.26 4.53 0.26
CA SER A 83 6.81 5.53 -0.71
C SER A 83 5.30 5.60 -0.81
N ILE A 84 4.63 4.44 -0.77
CA ILE A 84 3.16 4.41 -0.79
C ILE A 84 2.60 5.07 0.47
N ALA A 85 3.13 4.67 1.64
CA ALA A 85 2.66 5.22 2.91
C ALA A 85 2.85 6.73 2.99
N SER A 86 4.02 7.22 2.60
CA SER A 86 4.34 8.65 2.62
C SER A 86 3.44 9.45 1.70
N ALA A 87 3.24 8.96 0.47
CA ALA A 87 2.41 9.65 -0.51
C ALA A 87 0.95 9.73 -0.06
N ILE A 88 0.44 8.65 0.52
CA ILE A 88 -0.97 8.62 0.97
C ILE A 88 -1.16 9.54 2.19
N LEU A 89 -0.28 9.47 3.17
CA LEU A 89 -0.38 10.35 4.34
C LEU A 89 -0.26 11.81 3.94
N ASP A 90 0.60 12.12 2.96
CA ASP A 90 0.80 13.49 2.50
C ASP A 90 -0.43 14.03 1.75
N ARG A 91 -1.03 13.21 0.88
CA ARG A 91 -2.13 13.65 0.00
C ARG A 91 -3.51 13.62 0.65
N PHE A 92 -3.72 12.77 1.66
CA PHE A 92 -5.04 12.56 2.24
C PHE A 92 -5.03 12.91 3.72
N VAL A 93 -5.27 14.18 4.01
CA VAL A 93 -5.21 14.74 5.36
C VAL A 93 -6.08 13.99 6.39
N PRO A 94 -7.29 13.50 6.06
CA PRO A 94 -8.09 12.77 7.03
C PRO A 94 -7.50 11.44 7.50
N ILE A 95 -6.52 10.88 6.78
CA ILE A 95 -5.90 9.61 7.15
C ILE A 95 -4.86 9.85 8.24
N GLU A 96 -5.03 9.14 9.37
CA GLU A 96 -4.14 9.26 10.53
C GLU A 96 -3.06 8.18 10.58
N ARG A 97 -3.37 7.01 10.05
CA ARG A 97 -2.50 5.84 10.14
C ARG A 97 -2.70 4.99 8.89
N ILE A 98 -1.63 4.36 8.44
CA ILE A 98 -1.68 3.48 7.27
C ILE A 98 -0.86 2.21 7.54
N VAL A 99 -1.40 1.08 7.11
CA VAL A 99 -0.69 -0.20 7.05
C VAL A 99 -0.54 -0.55 5.58
N VAL A 100 0.69 -0.75 5.14
CA VAL A 100 1.01 -1.13 3.75
C VAL A 100 1.69 -2.48 3.77
N THR A 101 1.15 -3.42 3.00
CA THR A 101 1.76 -4.73 2.78
C THR A 101 2.14 -4.83 1.31
N VAL A 102 3.39 -5.19 1.04
CA VAL A 102 3.90 -5.44 -0.31
C VAL A 102 4.38 -6.88 -0.37
N ARG A 103 3.80 -7.67 -1.28
CA ARG A 103 4.13 -9.08 -1.46
C ARG A 103 4.70 -9.33 -2.84
N LYS A 104 5.64 -10.30 -2.90
CA LYS A 104 6.17 -10.86 -4.14
C LYS A 104 5.74 -12.32 -4.22
N PRO A 105 4.74 -12.66 -5.05
CA PRO A 105 4.37 -14.08 -5.23
C PRO A 105 5.51 -14.90 -5.85
N GLU A 106 6.30 -14.28 -6.73
CA GLU A 106 7.42 -14.93 -7.40
C GLU A 106 8.77 -14.52 -6.82
N ALA A 107 8.87 -14.36 -5.49
CA ALA A 107 10.11 -13.98 -4.83
C ALA A 107 11.26 -14.93 -5.22
N PRO A 108 12.42 -14.39 -5.65
CA PRO A 108 13.51 -15.23 -6.17
C PRO A 108 14.35 -15.86 -5.05
N ILE A 109 13.75 -16.72 -4.27
CA ILE A 109 14.42 -17.48 -3.21
C ILE A 109 14.67 -18.89 -3.74
N LYS A 110 15.93 -19.20 -3.97
CA LYS A 110 16.32 -20.47 -4.60
C LYS A 110 15.78 -21.66 -3.82
N GLY A 111 15.06 -22.53 -4.54
CA GLY A 111 14.51 -23.75 -3.97
C GLY A 111 13.27 -23.57 -3.11
N SER A 112 12.75 -22.36 -3.01
CA SER A 112 11.60 -22.12 -2.16
C SER A 112 10.27 -22.53 -2.82
N VAL A 113 9.34 -22.96 -1.97
CA VAL A 113 7.93 -23.16 -2.35
C VAL A 113 7.10 -22.40 -1.31
N LEU A 114 6.54 -21.27 -1.72
CA LEU A 114 5.76 -20.42 -0.81
C LEU A 114 4.73 -19.61 -1.60
N ALA A 115 3.73 -19.09 -0.91
CA ALA A 115 2.72 -18.27 -1.54
C ALA A 115 3.26 -16.91 -1.91
N SER A 116 4.02 -16.29 -1.02
CA SER A 116 4.65 -14.99 -1.27
C SER A 116 5.66 -14.69 -0.17
N ALA A 117 6.58 -13.80 -0.47
CA ALA A 117 7.41 -13.12 0.53
C ALA A 117 7.05 -11.64 0.49
N GLY A 118 7.19 -10.95 1.61
CA GLY A 118 6.80 -9.56 1.61
C GLY A 118 7.14 -8.82 2.89
N VAL A 119 6.71 -7.57 2.94
CA VAL A 119 6.89 -6.69 4.09
C VAL A 119 5.57 -6.02 4.44
N THR A 120 5.40 -5.71 5.72
CA THR A 120 4.29 -4.88 6.19
C THR A 120 4.86 -3.76 7.03
N ILE A 121 4.47 -2.54 6.74
CA ILE A 121 4.86 -1.38 7.54
C ILE A 121 3.63 -0.67 8.06
N VAL A 122 3.78 -0.03 9.21
CA VAL A 122 2.75 0.79 9.84
C VAL A 122 3.31 2.19 10.03
N ARG A 123 2.62 3.18 9.52
CA ARG A 123 3.05 4.57 9.64
C ARG A 123 1.92 5.47 10.11
N ARG A 124 2.28 6.42 10.96
CA ARG A 124 1.38 7.48 11.41
C ARG A 124 1.91 8.79 10.89
N ARG A 125 1.02 9.78 10.84
CA ARG A 125 1.35 11.10 10.29
C ARG A 125 2.57 11.74 10.97
N LYS A 126 2.82 11.40 12.23
CA LYS A 126 3.93 11.96 13.01
C LYS A 126 5.16 11.07 13.10
N ASP A 127 5.18 9.96 12.42
CA ASP A 127 6.31 9.03 12.44
C ASP A 127 7.53 9.59 11.68
#